data_e8f6346c3a0d4fee7827fb4c20ce0913
#
_entry.id   e8f6346c3a0d4fee7827fb4c20ce0913
#
_cell.length_a   1.000
_cell.length_b   1.000
_cell.length_c   1.000
_cell.angle_alpha   90.00
_cell.angle_beta   90.00
_cell.angle_gamma   90.00
#
_symmetry.space_group_name_H-M   'P 1'
#
loop_
_entity.id
_entity.type
_entity.pdbx_description
1 polymer ?
#
loop_
_entity_poly.entity_id
_entity_poly.type
_entity_poly.pdbx_seq_one_letter_code
_entity_poly.pdbx_strand_id
1 'polypeptide(L)'
;MKAFFFAVIATFAASASAADSIHVTTELTRNGEILDSFSTSTANGVTVPYRNVQLIKYRDGGSKNKIKISDLEVGTTGSVTPHTSGNSISVSFNINYVELKRMPTEKNGDIYIDQPETAGYLLKTTVMLTNGEKREFRSLSNGVEYVYTISATRN
;
A
#
# COMPACT_ATOMS: atom_id res chain seq x y z
N MET A 1 -31.74 -52.86 40.36
CA MET A 1 -31.16 -52.75 39.02
C MET A 1 -30.96 -51.32 38.75
N LYS A 2 -29.67 -50.84 38.74
CA LYS A 2 -29.29 -49.42 38.43
C LYS A 2 -28.75 -49.41 36.99
N ALA A 3 -29.46 -48.73 36.08
CA ALA A 3 -29.05 -48.56 34.69
C ALA A 3 -28.07 -47.41 34.62
N PHE A 4 -26.83 -47.67 34.15
CA PHE A 4 -25.84 -46.64 33.82
C PHE A 4 -26.04 -46.23 32.36
N PHE A 5 -26.40 -44.95 32.16
CA PHE A 5 -26.38 -44.30 30.85
C PHE A 5 -24.96 -43.81 30.56
N PHE A 6 -24.29 -44.39 29.55
CA PHE A 6 -23.08 -43.88 28.99
C PHE A 6 -23.43 -42.81 27.92
N ALA A 7 -23.17 -41.55 28.21
CA ALA A 7 -23.23 -40.47 27.22
C ALA A 7 -21.92 -40.48 26.42
N VAL A 8 -21.99 -40.86 25.16
CA VAL A 8 -20.87 -40.71 24.21
C VAL A 8 -20.86 -39.28 23.73
N ILE A 9 -19.89 -38.51 24.22
CA ILE A 9 -19.62 -37.14 23.71
C ILE A 9 -18.76 -37.32 22.47
N ALA A 10 -19.34 -37.16 21.29
CA ALA A 10 -18.60 -37.03 20.03
C ALA A 10 -17.98 -35.62 19.94
N THR A 11 -16.70 -35.50 20.22
CA THR A 11 -15.91 -34.29 19.95
C THR A 11 -15.68 -34.21 18.45
N PHE A 12 -16.42 -33.34 17.76
CA PHE A 12 -16.09 -32.90 16.43
C PHE A 12 -14.85 -31.99 16.52
N ALA A 13 -13.69 -32.53 16.22
CA ALA A 13 -12.50 -31.74 15.92
C ALA A 13 -12.76 -31.05 14.57
N ALA A 14 -13.19 -29.78 14.61
CA ALA A 14 -13.15 -28.94 13.44
C ALA A 14 -11.67 -28.73 13.09
N SER A 15 -11.18 -29.44 12.09
CA SER A 15 -9.90 -29.16 11.45
C SER A 15 -10.05 -27.79 10.77
N ALA A 16 -9.62 -26.72 11.46
CA ALA A 16 -9.38 -25.45 10.80
C ALA A 16 -8.26 -25.72 9.79
N SER A 17 -8.61 -25.86 8.49
CA SER A 17 -7.60 -25.83 7.44
C SER A 17 -6.92 -24.47 7.56
N ALA A 18 -5.62 -24.48 7.84
CA ALA A 18 -4.83 -23.26 7.75
C ALA A 18 -5.04 -22.70 6.33
N ALA A 19 -5.75 -21.59 6.21
CA ALA A 19 -5.90 -20.94 4.92
C ALA A 19 -4.50 -20.60 4.43
N ASP A 20 -4.14 -21.07 3.22
CA ASP A 20 -2.86 -20.74 2.58
C ASP A 20 -2.65 -19.22 2.66
N SER A 21 -1.71 -18.78 3.46
CA SER A 21 -1.37 -17.37 3.57
C SER A 21 -0.31 -17.04 2.53
N ILE A 22 -0.48 -15.90 1.89
CA ILE A 22 0.46 -15.35 0.92
C ILE A 22 1.13 -14.15 1.58
N HIS A 23 2.45 -14.23 1.70
CA HIS A 23 3.26 -13.12 2.18
C HIS A 23 3.71 -12.28 0.99
N VAL A 24 3.36 -10.99 0.98
CA VAL A 24 3.73 -10.03 -0.06
C VAL A 24 4.66 -8.98 0.55
N THR A 25 5.77 -8.73 -0.13
CA THR A 25 6.73 -7.67 0.24
C THR A 25 6.89 -6.72 -0.94
N THR A 26 6.89 -5.42 -0.67
CA THR A 26 7.14 -4.38 -1.66
C THR A 26 8.14 -3.36 -1.17
N GLU A 27 8.87 -2.75 -2.09
CA GLU A 27 9.83 -1.70 -1.83
C GLU A 27 9.80 -0.68 -2.97
N LEU A 28 9.79 0.61 -2.64
CA LEU A 28 9.92 1.70 -3.59
C LEU A 28 11.24 2.42 -3.32
N THR A 29 12.08 2.53 -4.36
CA THR A 29 13.31 3.31 -4.30
C THR A 29 13.30 4.46 -5.30
N ARG A 30 14.10 5.50 -5.02
CA ARG A 30 14.39 6.61 -5.92
C ARG A 30 15.89 6.82 -6.00
N ASN A 31 16.47 6.68 -7.19
CA ASN A 31 17.92 6.75 -7.41
C ASN A 31 18.71 5.85 -6.44
N GLY A 32 18.14 4.66 -6.08
CA GLY A 32 18.72 3.70 -5.15
C GLY A 32 18.45 3.99 -3.66
N GLU A 33 17.84 5.10 -3.30
CA GLU A 33 17.41 5.39 -1.93
C GLU A 33 16.02 4.82 -1.66
N ILE A 34 15.86 4.07 -0.56
CA ILE A 34 14.56 3.51 -0.16
C ILE A 34 13.66 4.66 0.32
N LEU A 35 12.54 4.84 -0.38
CA LEU A 35 11.50 5.79 -0.01
C LEU A 35 10.46 5.15 0.89
N ASP A 36 10.16 3.88 0.63
CA ASP A 36 9.11 3.17 1.33
C ASP A 36 9.21 1.66 1.17
N SER A 37 8.76 0.92 2.18
CA SER A 37 8.67 -0.53 2.16
C SER A 37 7.41 -1.00 2.88
N PHE A 38 6.80 -2.06 2.35
CA PHE A 38 5.59 -2.65 2.90
C PHE A 38 5.68 -4.17 2.89
N SER A 39 5.20 -4.81 3.93
CA SER A 39 5.17 -6.26 4.07
C SER A 39 3.86 -6.69 4.74
N THR A 40 3.19 -7.69 4.18
CA THR A 40 1.93 -8.20 4.72
C THR A 40 1.75 -9.67 4.42
N SER A 41 0.99 -10.36 5.27
CA SER A 41 0.48 -11.70 5.00
C SER A 41 -1.04 -11.65 4.89
N THR A 42 -1.59 -12.24 3.84
CA THR A 42 -3.04 -12.21 3.58
C THR A 42 -3.50 -13.51 2.96
N ALA A 43 -4.80 -13.78 3.04
CA ALA A 43 -5.40 -14.92 2.37
C ALA A 43 -5.51 -14.68 0.84
N ASN A 44 -5.67 -15.79 0.11
CA ASN A 44 -5.89 -15.78 -1.33
C ASN A 44 -7.07 -14.88 -1.72
N GLY A 45 -6.85 -13.92 -2.61
CA GLY A 45 -7.87 -13.01 -3.13
C GLY A 45 -8.26 -11.86 -2.21
N VAL A 46 -7.64 -11.72 -1.03
CA VAL A 46 -7.96 -10.65 -0.09
C VAL A 46 -7.09 -9.42 -0.39
N THR A 47 -7.74 -8.29 -0.60
CA THR A 47 -7.07 -7.00 -0.81
C THR A 47 -6.61 -6.41 0.51
N VAL A 48 -5.33 -6.07 0.61
CA VAL A 48 -4.75 -5.35 1.74
C VAL A 48 -4.44 -3.92 1.32
N PRO A 49 -5.14 -2.92 1.88
CA PRO A 49 -4.80 -1.53 1.65
C PRO A 49 -3.53 -1.16 2.40
N TYR A 50 -2.79 -0.21 1.83
CA TYR A 50 -1.56 0.30 2.38
C TYR A 50 -1.56 1.83 2.39
N ARG A 51 -1.13 2.43 3.49
CA ARG A 51 -1.08 3.88 3.64
C ARG A 51 0.03 4.28 4.61
N ASN A 52 1.06 4.93 4.08
CA ASN A 52 2.16 5.52 4.83
C ASN A 52 2.34 6.96 4.37
N VAL A 53 1.55 7.88 4.94
CA VAL A 53 1.48 9.28 4.52
C VAL A 53 1.60 10.22 5.70
N GLN A 54 2.14 11.41 5.42
CA GLN A 54 2.12 12.58 6.28
C GLN A 54 1.14 13.61 5.71
N LEU A 55 0.37 14.27 6.57
CA LEU A 55 -0.49 15.39 6.20
C LEU A 55 0.26 16.71 6.40
N ILE A 56 0.37 17.49 5.35
CA ILE A 56 0.96 18.83 5.36
C ILE A 56 -0.17 19.84 5.19
N LYS A 57 -0.39 20.67 6.20
CA LYS A 57 -1.40 21.73 6.14
C LYS A 57 -0.86 22.90 5.36
N TYR A 58 -1.69 23.47 4.47
CA TYR A 58 -1.35 24.65 3.68
C TYR A 58 -2.56 25.58 3.51
N ARG A 59 -2.28 26.85 3.25
CA ARG A 59 -3.31 27.87 3.02
C ARG A 59 -3.76 27.78 1.56
N ASP A 60 -4.99 27.34 1.35
CA ASP A 60 -5.57 27.08 0.02
C ASP A 60 -6.50 28.23 -0.44
N GLY A 61 -6.46 29.37 0.24
CA GLY A 61 -7.28 30.52 -0.11
C GLY A 61 -8.06 31.11 1.07
N GLY A 62 -9.22 31.67 0.77
CA GLY A 62 -10.11 32.29 1.75
C GLY A 62 -10.17 33.82 1.64
N SER A 63 -10.38 34.50 2.75
CA SER A 63 -10.38 35.95 2.89
C SER A 63 -9.55 36.38 4.11
N LYS A 64 -9.28 37.68 4.26
CA LYS A 64 -8.51 38.21 5.39
C LYS A 64 -9.03 37.73 6.77
N ASN A 65 -10.34 37.56 6.89
CA ASN A 65 -10.99 37.16 8.14
C ASN A 65 -11.32 35.65 8.21
N LYS A 66 -11.10 34.88 7.12
CA LYS A 66 -11.41 33.45 7.06
C LYS A 66 -10.46 32.75 6.08
N ILE A 67 -9.32 32.34 6.59
CA ILE A 67 -8.33 31.56 5.83
C ILE A 67 -8.84 30.13 5.67
N LYS A 68 -8.80 29.62 4.43
CA LYS A 68 -9.08 28.21 4.13
C LYS A 68 -7.78 27.44 4.24
N ILE A 69 -7.78 26.41 5.08
CA ILE A 69 -6.69 25.45 5.24
C ILE A 69 -7.09 24.13 4.58
N SER A 70 -6.20 23.57 3.79
CA SER A 70 -6.32 22.24 3.18
C SER A 70 -5.17 21.35 3.61
N ASP A 71 -5.36 20.05 3.46
CA ASP A 71 -4.34 19.05 3.74
C ASP A 71 -3.79 18.47 2.43
N LEU A 72 -2.47 18.42 2.33
CA LEU A 72 -1.74 17.70 1.29
C LEU A 72 -1.22 16.38 1.87
N GLU A 73 -1.58 15.27 1.27
CA GLU A 73 -1.01 13.96 1.61
C GLU A 73 0.30 13.76 0.86
N VAL A 74 1.39 13.53 1.58
CA VAL A 74 2.70 13.15 1.04
C VAL A 74 3.12 11.80 1.60
N GLY A 75 3.75 10.96 0.78
CA GLY A 75 4.09 9.58 1.12
C GLY A 75 3.42 8.58 0.19
N THR A 76 3.23 7.35 0.66
CA THR A 76 2.78 6.22 -0.15
C THR A 76 1.37 5.78 0.23
N THR A 77 0.53 5.56 -0.79
CA THR A 77 -0.75 4.88 -0.66
C THR A 77 -0.86 3.79 -1.72
N GLY A 78 -1.63 2.74 -1.44
CA GLY A 78 -1.81 1.67 -2.40
C GLY A 78 -2.59 0.49 -1.86
N SER A 79 -2.55 -0.61 -2.61
CA SER A 79 -3.10 -1.90 -2.18
C SER A 79 -2.45 -3.05 -2.93
N VAL A 80 -2.48 -4.23 -2.33
CA VAL A 80 -2.06 -5.48 -2.94
C VAL A 80 -3.17 -6.53 -2.80
N THR A 81 -3.36 -7.34 -3.85
CA THR A 81 -4.34 -8.44 -3.87
C THR A 81 -3.67 -9.65 -4.51
N PRO A 82 -3.16 -10.59 -3.71
CA PRO A 82 -2.56 -11.81 -4.24
C PRO A 82 -3.61 -12.87 -4.55
N HIS A 83 -3.39 -13.61 -5.64
CA HIS A 83 -4.15 -14.79 -6.03
C HIS A 83 -3.22 -15.94 -6.37
N THR A 84 -3.49 -17.12 -5.83
CA THR A 84 -2.79 -18.34 -6.25
C THR A 84 -3.36 -18.84 -7.58
N SER A 85 -2.49 -19.20 -8.51
CA SER A 85 -2.83 -19.81 -9.80
C SER A 85 -1.87 -20.96 -10.09
N GLY A 86 -2.27 -22.17 -9.72
CA GLY A 86 -1.40 -23.34 -9.78
C GLY A 86 -0.11 -23.15 -8.96
N ASN A 87 1.05 -23.21 -9.61
CA ASN A 87 2.36 -23.00 -8.97
C ASN A 87 2.81 -21.53 -8.96
N SER A 88 1.98 -20.62 -9.47
CA SER A 88 2.28 -19.18 -9.54
C SER A 88 1.40 -18.38 -8.60
N ILE A 89 1.84 -17.17 -8.27
CA ILE A 89 1.10 -16.19 -7.51
C ILE A 89 0.89 -14.98 -8.41
N SER A 90 -0.37 -14.67 -8.71
CA SER A 90 -0.74 -13.42 -9.39
C SER A 90 -0.93 -12.34 -8.33
N VAL A 91 -0.26 -11.21 -8.46
CA VAL A 91 -0.44 -10.08 -7.54
C VAL A 91 -0.93 -8.87 -8.32
N SER A 92 -2.18 -8.48 -8.06
CA SER A 92 -2.71 -7.19 -8.53
C SER A 92 -2.36 -6.14 -7.50
N PHE A 93 -1.79 -5.02 -7.93
CA PHE A 93 -1.40 -3.95 -7.02
C PHE A 93 -1.55 -2.57 -7.66
N ASN A 94 -1.70 -1.59 -6.80
CA ASN A 94 -1.51 -0.18 -7.11
C ASN A 94 -0.60 0.43 -6.07
N ILE A 95 0.19 1.42 -6.50
CA ILE A 95 1.00 2.26 -5.63
C ILE A 95 0.95 3.69 -6.16
N ASN A 96 0.74 4.63 -5.27
CA ASN A 96 0.81 6.06 -5.52
C ASN A 96 1.72 6.69 -4.46
N TYR A 97 2.84 7.21 -4.89
CA TYR A 97 3.78 7.95 -4.06
C TYR A 97 3.75 9.43 -4.44
N VAL A 98 3.62 10.29 -3.44
CA VAL A 98 3.62 11.76 -3.61
C VAL A 98 4.67 12.35 -2.68
N GLU A 99 5.51 13.22 -3.21
CA GLU A 99 6.45 14.04 -2.43
C GLU A 99 6.20 15.52 -2.65
N LEU A 100 6.36 16.31 -1.60
CA LEU A 100 6.38 17.75 -1.70
C LEU A 100 7.77 18.22 -2.14
N LYS A 101 7.87 18.91 -3.29
CA LYS A 101 9.12 19.50 -3.79
C LYS A 101 9.37 20.87 -3.19
N ARG A 102 8.36 21.71 -3.20
CA ARG A 102 8.38 23.06 -2.61
C ARG A 102 6.96 23.55 -2.36
N MET A 103 6.85 24.57 -1.54
CA MET A 103 5.57 25.23 -1.22
C MET A 103 5.77 26.75 -1.23
N PRO A 104 5.88 27.36 -2.42
CA PRO A 104 5.94 28.81 -2.51
C PRO A 104 4.65 29.43 -1.97
N THR A 105 4.80 30.58 -1.35
CA THR A 105 3.67 31.37 -0.84
C THR A 105 3.53 32.60 -1.71
N GLU A 106 2.35 32.82 -2.27
CA GLU A 106 2.04 33.99 -3.08
C GLU A 106 1.03 34.87 -2.37
N LYS A 107 1.17 36.19 -2.58
CA LYS A 107 0.20 37.16 -2.09
C LYS A 107 -0.91 37.34 -3.11
N ASN A 108 -2.14 37.12 -2.68
CA ASN A 108 -3.34 37.33 -3.48
C ASN A 108 -4.26 38.32 -2.75
N GLY A 109 -4.24 39.59 -3.19
CA GLY A 109 -4.91 40.66 -2.46
C GLY A 109 -4.35 40.84 -1.05
N ASP A 110 -5.18 40.67 -0.03
CA ASP A 110 -4.82 40.80 1.38
C ASP A 110 -4.46 39.46 2.06
N ILE A 111 -4.39 38.38 1.31
CA ILE A 111 -4.09 37.03 1.86
C ILE A 111 -2.85 36.44 1.21
N TYR A 112 -2.23 35.49 1.91
CA TYR A 112 -1.15 34.66 1.42
C TYR A 112 -1.69 33.26 1.15
N ILE A 113 -1.41 32.72 -0.04
CA ILE A 113 -1.81 31.39 -0.49
C ILE A 113 -0.54 30.58 -0.71
N ASP A 114 -0.53 29.35 -0.18
CA ASP A 114 0.55 28.40 -0.39
C ASP A 114 0.23 27.54 -1.62
N GLN A 115 1.23 27.36 -2.48
CA GLN A 115 1.09 26.59 -3.72
C GLN A 115 2.00 25.36 -3.66
N PRO A 116 1.51 24.19 -3.16
CA PRO A 116 2.34 23.01 -3.07
C PRO A 116 2.67 22.47 -4.47
N GLU A 117 3.94 22.34 -4.77
CA GLU A 117 4.44 21.66 -5.95
C GLU A 117 4.87 20.25 -5.57
N THR A 118 4.28 19.26 -6.21
CA THR A 118 4.52 17.86 -5.91
C THR A 118 5.15 17.12 -7.08
N ALA A 119 5.88 16.07 -6.77
CA ALA A 119 6.26 15.03 -7.72
C ALA A 119 5.88 13.68 -7.16
N GLY A 120 5.87 12.64 -8.01
CA GLY A 120 5.47 11.33 -7.52
C GLY A 120 5.64 10.23 -8.54
N TYR A 121 5.23 9.04 -8.10
CA TYR A 121 5.26 7.81 -8.87
C TYR A 121 3.92 7.10 -8.72
N LEU A 122 3.32 6.70 -9.84
CA LEU A 122 2.08 5.95 -9.88
C LEU A 122 2.26 4.70 -10.72
N LEU A 123 1.92 3.55 -10.16
CA LEU A 123 1.90 2.27 -10.89
C LEU A 123 0.67 1.46 -10.47
N LYS A 124 -0.06 0.96 -11.47
CA LYS A 124 -1.17 0.02 -11.28
C LYS A 124 -1.05 -1.09 -12.30
N THR A 125 -0.89 -2.32 -11.85
CA THR A 125 -0.74 -3.48 -12.73
C THR A 125 -1.00 -4.79 -12.00
N THR A 126 -0.91 -5.90 -12.73
CA THR A 126 -0.92 -7.27 -12.21
C THR A 126 0.34 -7.98 -12.70
N VAL A 127 1.00 -8.70 -11.83
CA VAL A 127 2.19 -9.50 -12.14
C VAL A 127 2.00 -10.96 -11.75
N MET A 128 2.53 -11.87 -12.57
CA MET A 128 2.65 -13.29 -12.24
C MET A 128 4.05 -13.53 -11.70
N LEU A 129 4.13 -14.17 -10.54
CA LEU A 129 5.38 -14.51 -9.85
C LEU A 129 5.41 -16.02 -9.59
N THR A 130 6.58 -16.62 -9.68
CA THR A 130 6.83 -17.91 -9.02
C THR A 130 7.04 -17.68 -7.52
N ASN A 131 6.93 -18.74 -6.71
CA ASN A 131 7.05 -18.63 -5.26
C ASN A 131 8.42 -18.03 -4.86
N GLY A 132 8.41 -16.87 -4.19
CA GLY A 132 9.60 -16.13 -3.79
C GLY A 132 10.30 -15.30 -4.88
N GLU A 133 9.77 -15.30 -6.10
CA GLU A 133 10.28 -14.45 -7.17
C GLU A 133 10.14 -12.96 -6.83
N LYS A 134 11.16 -12.18 -7.20
CA LYS A 134 11.10 -10.71 -7.14
C LYS A 134 10.93 -10.16 -8.55
N ARG A 135 10.10 -9.15 -8.70
CA ARG A 135 9.91 -8.41 -9.96
C ARG A 135 10.11 -6.93 -9.72
N GLU A 136 10.84 -6.28 -10.62
CA GLU A 136 11.11 -4.85 -10.59
C GLU A 136 10.38 -4.13 -11.72
N PHE A 137 9.85 -2.96 -11.39
CA PHE A 137 9.24 -2.01 -12.33
C PHE A 137 10.01 -0.70 -12.23
N ARG A 138 10.66 -0.32 -13.35
CA ARG A 138 11.51 0.86 -13.41
C ARG A 138 10.82 1.96 -14.20
N SER A 139 10.92 3.19 -13.72
CA SER A 139 10.45 4.39 -14.41
C SER A 139 11.51 5.47 -14.29
N LEU A 140 11.85 6.09 -15.41
CA LEU A 140 12.75 7.23 -15.47
C LEU A 140 11.96 8.47 -15.89
N SER A 141 11.96 9.49 -15.04
CA SER A 141 11.29 10.77 -15.31
C SER A 141 12.19 11.93 -14.89
N ASN A 142 12.51 12.82 -15.84
CA ASN A 142 13.36 13.99 -15.60
C ASN A 142 14.69 13.67 -14.90
N GLY A 143 15.35 12.57 -15.27
CA GLY A 143 16.60 12.12 -14.66
C GLY A 143 16.46 11.47 -13.28
N VAL A 144 15.24 11.27 -12.79
CA VAL A 144 14.94 10.58 -11.53
C VAL A 144 14.46 9.18 -11.86
N GLU A 145 15.17 8.16 -11.36
CA GLU A 145 14.78 6.76 -11.50
C GLU A 145 13.97 6.31 -10.28
N TYR A 146 12.76 5.80 -10.52
CA TYR A 146 11.97 5.09 -9.52
C TYR A 146 12.01 3.59 -9.83
N VAL A 147 12.25 2.77 -8.81
CA VAL A 147 12.19 1.31 -8.92
C VAL A 147 11.22 0.79 -7.87
N TYR A 148 10.17 0.13 -8.33
CA TYR A 148 9.24 -0.59 -7.45
C TYR A 148 9.50 -2.07 -7.55
N THR A 149 9.83 -2.69 -6.44
CA THR A 149 10.10 -4.13 -6.33
C THR A 149 8.95 -4.81 -5.59
N ILE A 150 8.49 -5.95 -6.10
CA ILE A 150 7.46 -6.77 -5.47
C ILE A 150 7.88 -8.23 -5.45
N SER A 151 7.60 -8.92 -4.35
CA SER A 151 7.73 -10.37 -4.23
C SER A 151 6.56 -10.97 -3.47
N ALA A 152 6.28 -12.23 -3.72
CA ALA A 152 5.25 -12.98 -3.00
C ALA A 152 5.71 -14.40 -2.71
N THR A 153 5.38 -14.89 -1.51
CA THR A 153 5.64 -16.27 -1.05
C THR A 153 4.38 -16.89 -0.49
N ARG A 154 4.14 -18.15 -0.81
CA ARG A 154 3.10 -18.94 -0.17
C ARG A 154 3.73 -19.67 1.03
N ASN A 155 3.10 -19.57 2.18
CA ASN A 155 3.43 -20.30 3.41
C ASN A 155 2.57 -21.56 3.52
#